data_5f58e9a062bfc3b6db883882da4ecac2
#
_entry.id   5f58e9a062bfc3b6db883882da4ecac2
#
_cell.length_a   1.000
_cell.length_b   1.000
_cell.length_c   1.000
_cell.angle_alpha   90.00
_cell.angle_beta   90.00
_cell.angle_gamma   90.00
#
_symmetry.space_group_name_H-M   'P 1'
#
loop_
_entity.id
_entity.type
_entity.pdbx_description
1 polymer ?
#
loop_
_entity_poly.entity_id
_entity_poly.type
_entity_poly.pdbx_seq_one_letter_code
_entity_poly.pdbx_strand_id
1 'polypeptide(L)'
;MARVKGAMMTRKRRNKILKMANEQVMKSLTYAYVGRKRKKRDFRQLWITRISAACKSNGMNYSTFMHGLKLAGVEINRKMLAEMAVNDKAAFTALTEVSKAKLA
;
A
#
# COMPACT_ATOMS: atom_id res chain seq x y z
N MET A 1 -28.85 47.42 -32.57
CA MET A 1 -27.57 46.88 -32.16
C MET A 1 -27.81 45.77 -31.14
N ALA A 2 -27.24 44.64 -31.43
CA ALA A 2 -27.33 43.53 -30.54
C ALA A 2 -26.43 43.79 -29.32
N ARG A 3 -27.00 43.70 -28.14
CA ARG A 3 -26.25 43.77 -26.91
C ARG A 3 -25.67 42.40 -26.62
N VAL A 4 -24.38 42.29 -26.83
CA VAL A 4 -23.69 41.00 -26.66
C VAL A 4 -23.08 40.83 -25.26
N LYS A 5 -23.24 41.85 -24.39
CA LYS A 5 -22.64 41.84 -23.02
C LYS A 5 -23.03 40.61 -22.20
N GLY A 6 -24.32 40.27 -22.21
CA GLY A 6 -24.81 39.09 -21.46
C GLY A 6 -24.30 37.78 -22.03
N ALA A 7 -24.25 37.66 -23.37
CA ALA A 7 -23.75 36.49 -24.07
C ALA A 7 -22.26 36.30 -23.83
N MET A 8 -21.47 37.36 -23.86
CA MET A 8 -20.03 37.30 -23.61
C MET A 8 -19.71 36.88 -22.16
N MET A 9 -20.42 37.43 -21.21
CA MET A 9 -20.23 37.08 -19.79
C MET A 9 -20.62 35.63 -19.53
N THR A 10 -21.73 35.18 -20.10
CA THR A 10 -22.18 33.79 -20.00
C THR A 10 -21.17 32.83 -20.60
N ARG A 11 -20.64 33.14 -21.79
CA ARG A 11 -19.66 32.33 -22.46
C ARG A 11 -18.35 32.27 -21.67
N LYS A 12 -17.88 33.39 -21.15
CA LYS A 12 -16.70 33.48 -20.31
C LYS A 12 -16.84 32.63 -19.04
N ARG A 13 -18.00 32.69 -18.40
CA ARG A 13 -18.31 31.89 -17.22
C ARG A 13 -18.30 30.40 -17.54
N ARG A 14 -18.94 29.98 -18.61
CA ARG A 14 -18.98 28.59 -19.06
C ARG A 14 -17.57 28.07 -19.38
N ASN A 15 -16.78 28.85 -20.09
CA ASN A 15 -15.41 28.49 -20.43
C ASN A 15 -14.56 28.32 -19.17
N LYS A 16 -14.75 29.17 -18.17
CA LYS A 16 -14.05 29.06 -16.89
C LYS A 16 -14.41 27.77 -16.17
N ILE A 17 -15.69 27.41 -16.12
CA ILE A 17 -16.17 26.16 -15.51
C ILE A 17 -15.62 24.95 -16.22
N LEU A 18 -15.65 24.93 -17.56
CA LEU A 18 -15.11 23.85 -18.38
C LEU A 18 -13.61 23.67 -18.15
N LYS A 19 -12.88 24.77 -18.07
CA LYS A 19 -11.45 24.73 -17.80
C LYS A 19 -11.15 24.14 -16.42
N MET A 20 -11.90 24.56 -15.40
CA MET A 20 -11.75 24.00 -14.04
C MET A 20 -12.09 22.51 -13.99
N ALA A 21 -13.14 22.11 -14.69
CA ALA A 21 -13.54 20.70 -14.79
C ALA A 21 -12.42 19.84 -15.43
N ASN A 22 -11.84 20.34 -16.53
CA ASN A 22 -10.71 19.67 -17.19
C ASN A 22 -9.51 19.51 -16.26
N GLU A 23 -9.17 20.55 -15.51
CA GLU A 23 -8.06 20.51 -14.57
C GLU A 23 -8.30 19.45 -13.49
N GLN A 24 -9.51 19.36 -12.95
CA GLN A 24 -9.87 18.36 -11.95
C GLN A 24 -9.80 16.94 -12.51
N VAL A 25 -10.28 16.73 -13.73
CA VAL A 25 -10.19 15.43 -14.40
C VAL A 25 -8.73 15.04 -14.59
N MET A 26 -7.88 15.95 -15.03
CA MET A 26 -6.44 15.69 -15.19
C MET A 26 -5.77 15.33 -13.87
N LYS A 27 -6.08 16.04 -12.79
CA LYS A 27 -5.58 15.74 -11.45
C LYS A 27 -6.08 14.38 -10.97
N SER A 28 -7.36 14.07 -11.19
CA SER A 28 -7.96 12.79 -10.83
C SER A 28 -7.23 11.63 -11.51
N LEU A 29 -6.95 11.75 -12.80
CA LEU A 29 -6.22 10.74 -13.56
C LEU A 29 -4.78 10.60 -13.06
N THR A 30 -4.14 11.71 -12.73
CA THR A 30 -2.77 11.72 -12.18
C THR A 30 -2.74 11.01 -10.81
N TYR A 31 -3.69 11.31 -9.93
CA TYR A 31 -3.78 10.67 -8.63
C TYR A 31 -4.10 9.19 -8.75
N ALA A 32 -4.96 8.80 -9.69
CA ALA A 32 -5.26 7.39 -9.96
C ALA A 32 -4.01 6.64 -10.41
N TYR A 33 -3.22 7.24 -11.28
CA TYR A 33 -1.95 6.67 -11.74
C TYR A 33 -0.95 6.49 -10.60
N VAL A 34 -0.77 7.52 -9.78
CA VAL A 34 0.10 7.46 -8.60
C VAL A 34 -0.39 6.42 -7.61
N GLY A 35 -1.71 6.36 -7.36
CA GLY A 35 -2.31 5.37 -6.48
C GLY A 35 -2.08 3.94 -6.95
N ARG A 36 -2.21 3.67 -8.25
CA ARG A 36 -1.91 2.34 -8.81
C ARG A 36 -0.44 1.98 -8.65
N LYS A 37 0.48 2.93 -8.83
CA LYS A 37 1.92 2.69 -8.61
C LYS A 37 2.25 2.42 -7.15
N ARG A 38 1.59 3.13 -6.24
CA ARG A 38 1.80 2.97 -4.80
C ARG A 38 1.16 1.70 -4.23
N LYS A 39 0.23 1.11 -4.95
CA LYS A 39 -0.51 -0.07 -4.49
C LYS A 39 0.43 -1.21 -4.04
N LYS A 40 1.49 -1.47 -4.78
CA LYS A 40 2.50 -2.48 -4.42
C LYS A 40 3.17 -2.16 -3.08
N ARG A 41 3.55 -0.90 -2.88
CA ARG A 41 4.18 -0.45 -1.63
C ARG A 41 3.22 -0.51 -0.46
N ASP A 42 1.97 -0.11 -0.67
CA ASP A 42 0.94 -0.12 0.35
C ASP A 42 0.64 -1.54 0.82
N PHE A 43 0.50 -2.50 -0.11
CA PHE A 43 0.32 -3.90 0.23
C PHE A 43 1.54 -4.46 0.95
N ARG A 44 2.73 -4.16 0.49
CA ARG A 44 3.96 -4.62 1.14
C ARG A 44 4.06 -4.08 2.56
N GLN A 45 3.73 -2.82 2.77
CA GLN A 45 3.72 -2.21 4.10
C GLN A 45 2.70 -2.88 5.00
N LEU A 46 1.53 -3.21 4.48
CA LEU A 46 0.50 -3.95 5.22
C LEU A 46 1.00 -5.33 5.62
N TRP A 47 1.65 -6.05 4.71
CA TRP A 47 2.22 -7.36 5.01
C TRP A 47 3.28 -7.28 6.10
N ILE A 48 4.18 -6.31 6.01
CA ILE A 48 5.23 -6.08 7.00
C ILE A 48 4.60 -5.77 8.37
N THR A 49 3.57 -4.96 8.42
CA THR A 49 2.85 -4.62 9.65
C THR A 49 2.23 -5.85 10.30
N ARG A 50 1.59 -6.70 9.52
CA ARG A 50 0.98 -7.94 10.00
C ARG A 50 2.02 -8.93 10.51
N ILE A 51 3.10 -9.10 9.75
CA ILE A 51 4.21 -9.98 10.15
C ILE A 51 4.84 -9.46 11.44
N SER A 52 5.08 -8.15 11.54
CA SER A 52 5.67 -7.53 12.73
C SER A 52 4.82 -7.73 13.98
N ALA A 53 3.51 -7.56 13.86
CA ALA A 53 2.57 -7.77 14.95
C ALA A 53 2.61 -9.23 15.43
N ALA A 54 2.61 -10.19 14.51
CA ALA A 54 2.69 -11.60 14.85
C ALA A 54 4.05 -11.97 15.47
N CYS A 55 5.13 -11.39 14.99
CA CYS A 55 6.47 -11.57 15.56
C CYS A 55 6.52 -11.07 17.01
N LYS A 56 5.94 -9.92 17.29
CA LYS A 56 5.87 -9.37 18.65
C LYS A 56 5.08 -10.29 19.58
N SER A 57 4.00 -10.89 19.11
CA SER A 57 3.22 -11.86 19.88
C SER A 57 4.05 -13.10 20.23
N ASN A 58 5.04 -13.43 19.41
CA ASN A 58 5.94 -14.56 19.65
C ASN A 58 7.29 -14.13 20.29
N GLY A 59 7.40 -12.89 20.74
CA GLY A 59 8.59 -12.38 21.40
C GLY A 59 9.77 -12.09 20.49
N MET A 60 9.53 -11.78 19.24
CA MET A 60 10.57 -11.43 18.25
C MET A 60 10.32 -10.09 17.59
N ASN A 61 11.36 -9.51 16.99
CA ASN A 61 11.26 -8.35 16.13
C ASN A 61 11.17 -8.82 14.68
N TYR A 62 10.54 -8.00 13.82
CA TYR A 62 10.43 -8.29 12.41
C TYR A 62 11.81 -8.50 11.74
N SER A 63 12.77 -7.62 12.03
CA SER A 63 14.10 -7.69 11.42
C SER A 63 14.84 -8.97 11.79
N THR A 64 14.81 -9.36 13.07
CA THR A 64 15.44 -10.60 13.54
C THR A 64 14.75 -11.83 12.98
N PHE A 65 13.42 -11.81 12.91
CA PHE A 65 12.65 -12.91 12.32
C PHE A 65 13.01 -13.13 10.85
N MET A 66 13.02 -12.05 10.04
CA MET A 66 13.37 -12.15 8.63
C MET A 66 14.81 -12.60 8.41
N HIS A 67 15.73 -12.12 9.24
CA HIS A 67 17.13 -12.55 9.19
C HIS A 67 17.28 -14.04 9.53
N GLY A 68 16.60 -14.49 10.55
CA GLY A 68 16.62 -15.91 10.94
C GLY A 68 16.04 -16.82 9.87
N LEU A 69 14.94 -16.44 9.23
CA LEU A 69 14.37 -17.20 8.11
C LEU A 69 15.34 -17.26 6.93
N LYS A 70 16.03 -16.17 6.66
CA LYS A 70 17.02 -16.11 5.59
C LYS A 70 18.20 -17.03 5.87
N LEU A 71 18.68 -17.08 7.09
CA LEU A 71 19.73 -18.01 7.53
C LEU A 71 19.28 -19.47 7.46
N ALA A 72 18.00 -19.72 7.71
CA ALA A 72 17.44 -21.07 7.62
C ALA A 72 17.17 -21.52 6.18
N GLY A 73 17.32 -20.61 5.20
CA GLY A 73 17.05 -20.93 3.80
C GLY A 73 15.57 -21.01 3.45
N VAL A 74 14.71 -20.41 4.24
CA VAL A 74 13.27 -20.40 4.00
C VAL A 74 12.92 -19.32 2.97
N GLU A 75 12.39 -19.75 1.83
CA GLU A 75 12.05 -18.87 0.71
C GLU A 75 10.53 -18.64 0.64
N ILE A 76 9.97 -18.05 1.69
CA ILE A 76 8.55 -17.67 1.72
C ILE A 76 8.46 -16.16 1.57
N ASN A 77 7.62 -15.68 0.62
CA ASN A 77 7.46 -14.25 0.42
C ASN A 77 6.63 -13.61 1.54
N ARG A 78 6.71 -12.29 1.63
CA ARG A 78 6.04 -11.53 2.70
C ARG A 78 4.52 -11.66 2.64
N LYS A 79 3.94 -11.80 1.45
CA LYS A 79 2.50 -11.98 1.27
C LYS A 79 2.02 -13.27 1.95
N MET A 80 2.74 -14.36 1.73
CA MET A 80 2.40 -15.65 2.33
C MET A 80 2.61 -15.64 3.83
N LEU A 81 3.68 -15.01 4.31
CA LEU A 81 3.94 -14.85 5.75
C LEU A 81 2.84 -14.06 6.44
N ALA A 82 2.37 -12.97 5.83
CA ALA A 82 1.29 -12.17 6.36
C ALA A 82 -0.03 -12.95 6.42
N GLU A 83 -0.31 -13.75 5.40
CA GLU A 83 -1.48 -14.62 5.39
C GLU A 83 -1.41 -15.67 6.51
N MET A 84 -0.27 -16.31 6.69
CA MET A 84 -0.06 -17.27 7.78
C MET A 84 -0.22 -16.60 9.14
N ALA A 85 0.26 -15.39 9.30
CA ALA A 85 0.14 -14.65 10.56
C ALA A 85 -1.33 -14.41 10.98
N VAL A 86 -2.22 -14.27 10.01
CA VAL A 86 -3.65 -14.02 10.26
C VAL A 86 -4.44 -15.32 10.30
N ASN A 87 -4.26 -16.19 9.33
CA ASN A 87 -5.10 -17.37 9.10
C ASN A 87 -4.53 -18.66 9.71
N ASP A 88 -3.22 -18.77 9.83
CA ASP A 88 -2.56 -19.97 10.34
C ASP A 88 -1.45 -19.58 11.32
N LYS A 89 -1.87 -19.22 12.53
CA LYS A 89 -0.96 -18.78 13.58
C LYS A 89 -0.01 -19.90 14.04
N ALA A 90 -0.46 -21.14 14.02
CA ALA A 90 0.36 -22.28 14.41
C ALA A 90 1.56 -22.46 13.49
N ALA A 91 1.35 -22.39 12.18
CA ALA A 91 2.41 -22.47 11.19
C ALA A 91 3.37 -21.29 11.31
N PHE A 92 2.84 -20.08 11.56
CA PHE A 92 3.66 -18.91 11.79
C PHE A 92 4.54 -19.05 13.05
N THR A 93 4.00 -19.56 14.11
CA THR A 93 4.74 -19.83 15.37
C THR A 93 5.86 -20.83 15.12
N ALA A 94 5.61 -21.87 14.34
CA ALA A 94 6.65 -22.84 13.96
C ALA A 94 7.78 -22.17 13.20
N LEU A 95 7.47 -21.24 12.30
CA LEU A 95 8.48 -20.45 11.57
C LEU A 95 9.28 -19.54 12.51
N THR A 96 8.66 -18.95 13.52
CA THR A 96 9.38 -18.14 14.52
C THR A 96 10.35 -18.98 15.32
N GLU A 97 10.00 -20.19 15.64
CA GLU A 97 10.89 -21.13 16.34
C GLU A 97 12.08 -21.51 15.48
N VAL A 98 11.88 -21.80 14.20
CA VAL A 98 12.95 -22.05 13.24
C VAL A 98 13.90 -20.87 13.15
N SER A 99 13.36 -19.65 13.07
CA SER A 99 14.16 -18.42 13.04
C SER A 99 14.99 -18.26 14.32
N LYS A 100 14.40 -18.46 15.48
CA LYS A 100 15.08 -18.38 16.78
C LYS A 100 16.22 -19.40 16.88
N ALA A 101 15.98 -20.61 16.43
CA ALA A 101 16.99 -21.67 16.44
C ALA A 101 18.21 -21.31 15.58
N LYS A 102 18.01 -20.64 14.46
CA LYS A 102 19.11 -20.21 13.58
C LYS A 102 19.85 -18.99 14.11
N LEU A 103 19.20 -18.15 14.89
CA LEU A 103 19.81 -16.96 15.48
C LEU A 103 20.58 -17.28 16.77
N ALA A 104 20.27 -18.39 17.38
CA ALA A 104 20.97 -18.88 18.60
C ALA A 104 22.34 -19.55 18.25
#